data_0e54c29d774b5832e84980e8fc90217b
#
_entry.id   0e54c29d774b5832e84980e8fc90217b
#
_cell.length_a   1.000
_cell.length_b   1.000
_cell.length_c   1.000
_cell.angle_alpha   90.00
_cell.angle_beta   90.00
_cell.angle_gamma   90.00
#
_symmetry.space_group_name_H-M   'P 1'
#
loop_
_entity.id
_entity.type
_entity.pdbx_description
1 polymer ?
#
loop_
_entity_poly.entity_id
_entity_poly.type
_entity_poly.pdbx_seq_one_letter_code
_entity_poly.pdbx_strand_id
1 'polypeptide(L)'
;MIEFIIAGIITGFFSGFFGIGGGTILVPILLYLGLDIKTAIGVSVTQMMISSVFGSFLNYKKGLLKLNDGVFIGIGGALGASLSGVLVSHLSPKILGFIFLGILLFAILKFFYAPHQTDKEEISNKFLFLLIGFIVGIIAISVGVGGAVMITPILVGILNYDLKKAVSLSLFFVVFSSTSGFLSLATHNLIDYKLGFGIAIFSVIGTFIGIKTYHTINPKNHKKQLLWWYILIFFLTAFKIL
;
A
#
# COMPACT_ATOMS: atom_id res chain seq x y z
N MET A 1 -20.13 13.92 1.75
CA MET A 1 -20.35 12.52 2.27
C MET A 1 -20.34 11.49 1.15
N ILE A 2 -21.08 11.68 0.08
CA ILE A 2 -21.13 10.74 -1.07
C ILE A 2 -19.75 10.55 -1.69
N GLU A 3 -18.96 11.60 -1.83
CA GLU A 3 -17.58 11.56 -2.37
C GLU A 3 -16.65 10.64 -1.58
N PHE A 4 -16.75 10.63 -0.25
CA PHE A 4 -15.94 9.76 0.61
C PHE A 4 -16.38 8.29 0.55
N ILE A 5 -17.67 8.03 0.36
CA ILE A 5 -18.19 6.68 0.12
C ILE A 5 -17.62 6.13 -1.19
N ILE A 6 -17.72 6.92 -2.25
CA ILE A 6 -17.19 6.57 -3.58
C ILE A 6 -15.67 6.37 -3.49
N ALA A 7 -14.94 7.28 -2.84
CA ALA A 7 -13.50 7.15 -2.62
C ALA A 7 -13.15 5.86 -1.88
N GLY A 8 -13.91 5.48 -0.85
CA GLY A 8 -13.73 4.24 -0.11
C GLY A 8 -13.89 3.01 -1.00
N ILE A 9 -14.98 2.93 -1.77
CA ILE A 9 -15.24 1.79 -2.66
C ILE A 9 -14.15 1.69 -3.75
N ILE A 10 -13.79 2.81 -4.38
CA ILE A 10 -12.77 2.84 -5.42
C ILE A 10 -11.42 2.40 -4.85
N THR A 11 -10.98 3.02 -3.76
CA THR A 11 -9.67 2.70 -3.18
C THR A 11 -9.60 1.28 -2.61
N GLY A 12 -10.71 0.80 -2.04
CA GLY A 12 -10.85 -0.60 -1.66
C GLY A 12 -10.75 -1.55 -2.83
N PHE A 13 -11.43 -1.26 -3.95
CA PHE A 13 -11.33 -2.07 -5.16
C PHE A 13 -9.88 -2.19 -5.65
N PHE A 14 -9.18 -1.08 -5.77
CA PHE A 14 -7.78 -1.07 -6.18
C PHE A 14 -6.86 -1.72 -5.15
N SER A 15 -7.15 -1.58 -3.86
CA SER A 15 -6.44 -2.29 -2.80
C SER A 15 -6.51 -3.81 -2.97
N GLY A 16 -7.70 -4.34 -3.18
CA GLY A 16 -7.91 -5.76 -3.38
C GLY A 16 -7.43 -6.28 -4.73
N PHE A 17 -7.60 -5.48 -5.78
CA PHE A 17 -7.25 -5.85 -7.15
C PHE A 17 -5.75 -5.84 -7.42
N PHE A 18 -5.05 -4.80 -6.97
CA PHE A 18 -3.60 -4.66 -7.16
C PHE A 18 -2.78 -5.09 -5.94
N GLY A 19 -3.40 -5.31 -4.79
CA GLY A 19 -2.69 -5.63 -3.56
C GLY A 19 -1.83 -4.48 -3.01
N ILE A 20 -2.13 -3.23 -3.40
CA ILE A 20 -1.32 -2.05 -3.05
C ILE A 20 -1.76 -1.35 -1.75
N GLY A 21 -2.78 -1.87 -1.07
CA GLY A 21 -3.25 -1.32 0.21
C GLY A 21 -4.19 -0.11 0.10
N GLY A 22 -4.48 0.38 -1.11
CA GLY A 22 -5.43 1.48 -1.37
C GLY A 22 -4.90 2.89 -1.13
N GLY A 23 -3.93 3.07 -0.25
CA GLY A 23 -3.40 4.39 0.14
C GLY A 23 -2.77 5.18 -1.01
N THR A 24 -2.14 4.51 -1.95
CA THR A 24 -1.56 5.11 -3.15
C THR A 24 -2.58 5.92 -3.96
N ILE A 25 -3.84 5.51 -3.92
CA ILE A 25 -4.94 6.13 -4.65
C ILE A 25 -5.70 7.09 -3.75
N LEU A 26 -5.88 6.72 -2.47
CA LEU A 26 -6.67 7.51 -1.55
C LEU A 26 -6.02 8.85 -1.22
N VAL A 27 -4.70 8.88 -0.98
CA VAL A 27 -3.99 10.15 -0.67
C VAL A 27 -4.20 11.19 -1.76
N PRO A 28 -3.93 10.92 -3.06
CA PRO A 28 -4.22 11.87 -4.12
C PRO A 28 -5.69 12.30 -4.18
N ILE A 29 -6.64 11.38 -4.06
CA ILE A 29 -8.07 11.71 -4.06
C ILE A 29 -8.39 12.72 -2.95
N LEU A 30 -7.88 12.48 -1.73
CA LEU A 30 -8.13 13.37 -0.59
C LEU A 30 -7.49 14.74 -0.77
N LEU A 31 -6.29 14.81 -1.38
CA LEU A 31 -5.66 16.08 -1.75
C LEU A 31 -6.50 16.87 -2.77
N TYR A 32 -7.11 16.20 -3.76
CA TYR A 32 -8.02 16.83 -4.72
C TYR A 32 -9.34 17.29 -4.07
N LEU A 33 -9.81 16.58 -3.03
CA LEU A 33 -10.96 16.97 -2.22
C LEU A 33 -10.63 18.12 -1.22
N GLY A 34 -9.39 18.62 -1.24
CA GLY A 34 -8.99 19.80 -0.47
C GLY A 34 -8.46 19.51 0.94
N LEU A 35 -8.23 18.24 1.29
CA LEU A 35 -7.58 17.91 2.56
C LEU A 35 -6.07 18.21 2.48
N ASP A 36 -5.48 18.57 3.61
CA ASP A 36 -4.02 18.65 3.72
C ASP A 36 -3.38 17.25 3.72
N ILE A 37 -2.10 17.18 3.35
CA ILE A 37 -1.41 15.90 3.16
C ILE A 37 -1.29 15.07 4.44
N LYS A 38 -1.14 15.70 5.62
CA LYS A 38 -1.00 14.98 6.89
C LYS A 38 -2.32 14.32 7.28
N THR A 39 -3.44 15.02 7.14
CA THR A 39 -4.78 14.47 7.31
C THR A 39 -5.05 13.37 6.28
N ALA A 40 -4.69 13.57 5.02
CA ALA A 40 -4.84 12.56 3.97
C ALA A 40 -4.05 11.27 4.29
N ILE A 41 -2.83 11.39 4.83
CA ILE A 41 -2.01 10.25 5.30
C ILE A 41 -2.73 9.50 6.43
N GLY A 42 -3.20 10.20 7.46
CA GLY A 42 -3.89 9.59 8.60
C GLY A 42 -5.14 8.82 8.19
N VAL A 43 -5.99 9.43 7.36
CA VAL A 43 -7.20 8.80 6.79
C VAL A 43 -6.83 7.58 5.95
N SER A 44 -5.80 7.69 5.13
CA SER A 44 -5.33 6.60 4.26
C SER A 44 -4.82 5.41 5.07
N VAL A 45 -4.01 5.64 6.09
CA VAL A 45 -3.48 4.57 6.96
C VAL A 45 -4.62 3.86 7.70
N THR A 46 -5.63 4.61 8.17
CA THR A 46 -6.84 4.04 8.80
C THR A 46 -7.61 3.14 7.83
N GLN A 47 -7.82 3.59 6.59
CA GLN A 47 -8.48 2.81 5.54
C GLN A 47 -7.69 1.53 5.23
N MET A 48 -6.36 1.64 5.08
CA MET A 48 -5.50 0.49 4.78
C MET A 48 -5.48 -0.55 5.90
N MET A 49 -5.51 -0.14 7.15
CA MET A 49 -5.56 -1.05 8.30
C MET A 49 -6.75 -2.01 8.19
N ILE A 50 -7.93 -1.50 7.87
CA ILE A 50 -9.14 -2.33 7.75
C ILE A 50 -9.14 -3.14 6.45
N SER A 51 -8.87 -2.49 5.31
CA SER A 51 -8.93 -3.14 3.99
C SER A 51 -7.88 -4.24 3.81
N SER A 52 -6.67 -4.06 4.37
CA SER A 52 -5.61 -5.05 4.26
C SER A 52 -5.85 -6.29 5.12
N VAL A 53 -6.41 -6.14 6.32
CA VAL A 53 -6.83 -7.27 7.17
C VAL A 53 -7.86 -8.13 6.42
N PHE A 54 -8.89 -7.49 5.89
CA PHE A 54 -9.93 -8.18 5.15
C PHE A 54 -9.38 -8.84 3.86
N GLY A 55 -8.58 -8.11 3.11
CA GLY A 55 -7.97 -8.60 1.87
C GLY A 55 -6.99 -9.75 2.12
N SER A 56 -6.15 -9.67 3.14
CA SER A 56 -5.22 -10.74 3.52
C SER A 56 -5.94 -12.00 3.97
N PHE A 57 -7.03 -11.86 4.72
CA PHE A 57 -7.87 -12.98 5.12
C PHE A 57 -8.49 -13.71 3.91
N LEU A 58 -8.97 -12.98 2.91
CA LEU A 58 -9.48 -13.56 1.67
C LEU A 58 -8.38 -14.28 0.87
N ASN A 59 -7.19 -13.70 0.77
CA ASN A 59 -6.05 -14.32 0.09
C ASN A 59 -5.55 -15.57 0.82
N TYR A 60 -5.56 -15.56 2.16
CA TYR A 60 -5.24 -16.72 2.97
C TYR A 60 -6.22 -17.88 2.72
N LYS A 61 -7.53 -17.61 2.74
CA LYS A 61 -8.57 -18.61 2.44
C LYS A 61 -8.43 -19.22 1.04
N LYS A 62 -7.87 -18.48 0.09
CA LYS A 62 -7.61 -18.97 -1.28
C LYS A 62 -6.25 -19.66 -1.46
N GLY A 63 -5.48 -19.85 -0.38
CA GLY A 63 -4.18 -20.53 -0.42
C GLY A 63 -3.06 -19.73 -1.11
N LEU A 64 -3.26 -18.43 -1.37
CA LEU A 64 -2.28 -17.57 -2.03
C LEU A 64 -1.26 -16.95 -1.07
N LEU A 65 -1.57 -16.94 0.21
CA LEU A 65 -0.73 -16.36 1.24
C LEU A 65 0.01 -17.47 1.99
N LYS A 66 1.34 -17.52 1.85
CA LYS A 66 2.23 -18.32 2.70
C LYS A 66 2.68 -17.45 3.88
N LEU A 67 2.29 -17.82 5.09
CA LEU A 67 2.54 -17.02 6.29
C LEU A 67 4.02 -16.88 6.64
N ASN A 68 4.84 -17.93 6.43
CA ASN A 68 6.23 -17.98 6.89
C ASN A 68 7.06 -16.77 6.44
N ASP A 69 7.06 -16.46 5.14
CA ASP A 69 7.83 -15.32 4.59
C ASP A 69 7.16 -13.98 4.92
N GLY A 70 5.82 -13.96 4.91
CA GLY A 70 5.03 -12.77 5.18
C GLY A 70 5.18 -12.22 6.60
N VAL A 71 5.40 -13.10 7.60
CA VAL A 71 5.53 -12.68 9.00
C VAL A 71 6.79 -11.84 9.21
N PHE A 72 7.94 -12.24 8.68
CA PHE A 72 9.20 -11.51 8.88
C PHE A 72 9.19 -10.13 8.21
N ILE A 73 8.66 -10.05 6.97
CA ILE A 73 8.54 -8.77 6.28
C ILE A 73 7.49 -7.88 6.97
N GLY A 74 6.42 -8.49 7.52
CA GLY A 74 5.38 -7.81 8.30
C GLY A 74 5.90 -7.23 9.60
N ILE A 75 6.66 -8.02 10.40
CA ILE A 75 7.28 -7.55 11.65
C ILE A 75 8.23 -6.39 11.37
N GLY A 76 9.10 -6.51 10.35
CA GLY A 76 9.94 -5.40 9.92
C GLY A 76 9.11 -4.16 9.59
N GLY A 77 8.02 -4.34 8.84
CA GLY A 77 7.09 -3.26 8.50
C GLY A 77 6.45 -2.60 9.70
N ALA A 78 6.02 -3.37 10.69
CA ALA A 78 5.47 -2.84 11.94
C ALA A 78 6.50 -2.01 12.72
N LEU A 79 7.73 -2.54 12.87
CA LEU A 79 8.82 -1.83 13.55
C LEU A 79 9.17 -0.52 12.82
N GLY A 80 9.25 -0.53 11.49
CA GLY A 80 9.49 0.67 10.70
C GLY A 80 8.34 1.68 10.80
N ALA A 81 7.11 1.21 10.63
CA ALA A 81 5.91 2.04 10.66
C ALA A 81 5.64 2.69 12.03
N SER A 82 6.16 2.13 13.13
CA SER A 82 6.05 2.74 14.46
C SER A 82 6.71 4.12 14.55
N LEU A 83 7.63 4.45 13.64
CA LEU A 83 8.28 5.75 13.55
C LEU A 83 7.54 6.76 12.67
N SER A 84 6.48 6.33 11.97
CA SER A 84 5.78 7.18 10.99
C SER A 84 5.13 8.42 11.60
N GLY A 85 4.54 8.31 12.79
CA GLY A 85 3.93 9.46 13.48
C GLY A 85 4.93 10.57 13.77
N VAL A 86 6.13 10.21 14.25
CA VAL A 86 7.23 11.16 14.47
C VAL A 86 7.64 11.83 13.16
N LEU A 87 7.82 11.06 12.09
CA LEU A 87 8.22 11.62 10.78
C LEU A 87 7.17 12.55 10.21
N VAL A 88 5.89 12.14 10.21
CA VAL A 88 4.80 12.96 9.67
C VAL A 88 4.59 14.24 10.47
N SER A 89 4.76 14.20 11.80
CA SER A 89 4.62 15.39 12.64
C SER A 89 5.70 16.44 12.35
N HIS A 90 6.96 16.03 12.11
CA HIS A 90 8.10 16.92 11.92
C HIS A 90 8.36 17.32 10.47
N LEU A 91 8.01 16.48 9.49
CA LEU A 91 8.24 16.80 8.09
C LEU A 91 7.22 17.82 7.56
N SER A 92 7.70 18.70 6.68
CA SER A 92 6.81 19.65 6.00
C SER A 92 5.91 18.93 4.98
N PRO A 93 4.71 19.46 4.70
CA PRO A 93 3.81 18.92 3.68
C PRO A 93 4.49 18.73 2.32
N LYS A 94 5.35 19.65 1.94
CA LYS A 94 6.09 19.60 0.67
C LYS A 94 7.06 18.42 0.61
N ILE A 95 7.80 18.15 1.70
CA ILE A 95 8.72 17.01 1.77
C ILE A 95 7.94 15.69 1.69
N LEU A 96 6.84 15.57 2.41
CA LEU A 96 5.99 14.38 2.35
C LEU A 96 5.48 14.12 0.93
N GLY A 97 5.08 15.18 0.22
CA GLY A 97 4.68 15.11 -1.19
C GLY A 97 5.80 14.62 -2.11
N PHE A 98 7.02 15.12 -1.96
CA PHE A 98 8.16 14.64 -2.74
C PHE A 98 8.53 13.20 -2.44
N ILE A 99 8.46 12.76 -1.17
CA ILE A 99 8.68 11.35 -0.82
C ILE A 99 7.61 10.48 -1.48
N PHE A 100 6.34 10.91 -1.46
CA PHE A 100 5.25 10.19 -2.14
C PHE A 100 5.53 10.00 -3.64
N LEU A 101 5.90 11.08 -4.33
CA LEU A 101 6.26 11.03 -5.76
C LEU A 101 7.49 10.14 -6.00
N GLY A 102 8.50 10.20 -5.14
CA GLY A 102 9.68 9.34 -5.20
C GLY A 102 9.36 7.85 -5.10
N ILE A 103 8.43 7.48 -4.21
CA ILE A 103 7.95 6.08 -4.09
C ILE A 103 7.25 5.63 -5.38
N LEU A 104 6.38 6.47 -5.93
CA LEU A 104 5.69 6.14 -7.19
C LEU A 104 6.68 5.99 -8.33
N LEU A 105 7.66 6.89 -8.45
CA LEU A 105 8.69 6.80 -9.46
C LEU A 105 9.53 5.53 -9.32
N PHE A 106 9.94 5.20 -8.09
CA PHE A 106 10.63 3.95 -7.79
C PHE A 106 9.80 2.72 -8.23
N ALA A 107 8.52 2.71 -7.91
CA ALA A 107 7.62 1.61 -8.27
C ALA A 107 7.48 1.49 -9.80
N ILE A 108 7.30 2.61 -10.51
CA ILE A 108 7.20 2.64 -11.98
C ILE A 108 8.47 2.05 -12.59
N LEU A 109 9.65 2.54 -12.19
CA LEU A 109 10.93 2.09 -12.73
C LEU A 109 11.16 0.60 -12.45
N LYS A 110 10.94 0.15 -11.21
CA LYS A 110 11.12 -1.26 -10.85
C LYS A 110 10.15 -2.19 -11.55
N PHE A 111 8.88 -1.79 -11.68
CA PHE A 111 7.89 -2.60 -12.42
C PHE A 111 8.16 -2.62 -13.92
N PHE A 112 8.65 -1.52 -14.48
CA PHE A 112 9.00 -1.47 -15.90
C PHE A 112 10.10 -2.48 -16.26
N TYR A 113 11.15 -2.54 -15.45
CA TYR A 113 12.28 -3.44 -15.66
C TYR A 113 12.08 -4.86 -15.08
N ALA A 114 11.05 -5.10 -14.26
CA ALA A 114 10.83 -6.41 -13.67
C ALA A 114 10.45 -7.45 -14.75
N PRO A 115 11.06 -8.66 -14.74
CA PRO A 115 10.69 -9.71 -15.68
C PRO A 115 9.24 -10.18 -15.46
N HIS A 116 8.60 -10.70 -16.50
CA HIS A 116 7.22 -11.18 -16.43
C HIS A 116 7.09 -12.50 -15.65
N GLN A 117 8.09 -13.34 -15.76
CA GLN A 117 8.28 -14.59 -15.01
C GLN A 117 9.79 -14.84 -14.91
N THR A 118 10.25 -15.34 -13.79
CA THR A 118 11.64 -15.78 -13.62
C THR A 118 11.63 -17.27 -13.32
N ASP A 119 12.46 -18.04 -14.05
CA ASP A 119 12.75 -19.45 -13.73
C ASP A 119 13.79 -19.56 -12.59
N LYS A 120 14.13 -18.44 -11.96
CA LYS A 120 15.07 -18.37 -10.84
C LYS A 120 14.38 -18.75 -9.54
N GLU A 121 15.11 -19.39 -8.64
CA GLU A 121 14.64 -19.72 -7.31
C GLU A 121 14.24 -18.47 -6.49
N GLU A 122 13.16 -18.59 -5.72
CA GLU A 122 12.71 -17.54 -4.80
C GLU A 122 13.77 -17.34 -3.71
N ILE A 123 14.24 -16.10 -3.53
CA ILE A 123 15.17 -15.75 -2.45
C ILE A 123 14.37 -15.54 -1.18
N SER A 124 14.42 -16.51 -0.25
CA SER A 124 13.77 -16.44 1.05
C SER A 124 14.86 -16.34 2.14
N ASN A 125 15.03 -15.12 2.68
CA ASN A 125 15.94 -14.84 3.80
C ASN A 125 15.21 -13.99 4.82
N LYS A 126 15.05 -14.53 6.03
CA LYS A 126 14.29 -13.91 7.12
C LYS A 126 14.83 -12.54 7.54
N PHE A 127 16.16 -12.41 7.62
CA PHE A 127 16.81 -11.15 8.00
C PHE A 127 16.63 -10.10 6.89
N LEU A 128 16.77 -10.49 5.64
CA LEU A 128 16.55 -9.61 4.49
C LEU A 128 15.10 -9.10 4.44
N PHE A 129 14.13 -9.99 4.71
CA PHE A 129 12.72 -9.61 4.78
C PHE A 129 12.44 -8.61 5.90
N LEU A 130 13.01 -8.82 7.09
CA LEU A 130 12.86 -7.91 8.21
C LEU A 130 13.46 -6.53 7.88
N LEU A 131 14.63 -6.49 7.26
CA LEU A 131 15.30 -5.24 6.88
C LEU A 131 14.52 -4.49 5.79
N ILE A 132 14.09 -5.18 4.73
CA ILE A 132 13.25 -4.59 3.67
C ILE A 132 11.95 -4.07 4.28
N GLY A 133 11.28 -4.88 5.11
CA GLY A 133 10.05 -4.48 5.78
C GLY A 133 10.23 -3.23 6.62
N PHE A 134 11.31 -3.14 7.40
CA PHE A 134 11.62 -2.00 8.25
C PHE A 134 11.79 -0.70 7.44
N ILE A 135 12.64 -0.73 6.42
CA ILE A 135 12.89 0.44 5.57
C ILE A 135 11.62 0.89 4.85
N VAL A 136 10.91 -0.06 4.24
CA VAL A 136 9.67 0.23 3.51
C VAL A 136 8.57 0.69 4.46
N GLY A 137 8.47 0.10 5.66
CA GLY A 137 7.51 0.49 6.69
C GLY A 137 7.67 1.95 7.12
N ILE A 138 8.90 2.38 7.39
CA ILE A 138 9.20 3.78 7.73
C ILE A 138 8.71 4.71 6.61
N ILE A 139 9.22 4.49 5.40
CA ILE A 139 9.06 5.45 4.29
C ILE A 139 7.61 5.48 3.80
N ALA A 140 7.03 4.31 3.54
CA ALA A 140 5.74 4.22 2.88
C ALA A 140 4.55 4.58 3.76
N ILE A 141 4.60 4.25 5.06
CA ILE A 141 3.54 4.65 5.99
C ILE A 141 3.59 6.14 6.28
N SER A 142 4.79 6.74 6.36
CA SER A 142 4.93 8.19 6.56
C SER A 142 4.32 9.05 5.45
N VAL A 143 4.02 8.45 4.30
CA VAL A 143 3.30 9.15 3.20
C VAL A 143 1.94 8.53 2.89
N GLY A 144 1.46 7.60 3.71
CA GLY A 144 0.13 7.03 3.56
C GLY A 144 -0.03 6.04 2.40
N VAL A 145 1.07 5.45 1.90
CA VAL A 145 1.06 4.53 0.74
C VAL A 145 0.90 3.05 1.14
N GLY A 146 1.19 2.70 2.39
CA GLY A 146 1.04 1.34 2.92
C GLY A 146 2.18 0.38 2.59
N GLY A 147 3.10 0.75 1.72
CA GLY A 147 4.32 0.01 1.39
C GLY A 147 4.18 -1.12 0.38
N ALA A 148 2.98 -1.63 0.11
CA ALA A 148 2.80 -2.69 -0.88
C ALA A 148 3.29 -2.28 -2.29
N VAL A 149 3.18 -0.98 -2.62
CA VAL A 149 3.72 -0.39 -3.86
C VAL A 149 5.23 -0.59 -4.00
N MET A 150 5.97 -0.59 -2.91
CA MET A 150 7.41 -0.85 -2.90
C MET A 150 7.71 -2.35 -2.74
N ILE A 151 6.99 -3.05 -1.87
CA ILE A 151 7.22 -4.47 -1.57
C ILE A 151 6.98 -5.34 -2.81
N THR A 152 5.88 -5.12 -3.54
CA THR A 152 5.56 -5.94 -4.72
C THR A 152 6.68 -5.92 -5.77
N PRO A 153 7.18 -4.76 -6.25
CA PRO A 153 8.28 -4.73 -7.21
C PRO A 153 9.62 -5.24 -6.64
N ILE A 154 9.85 -5.14 -5.32
CA ILE A 154 11.03 -5.72 -4.68
C ILE A 154 10.93 -7.26 -4.71
N LEU A 155 9.79 -7.83 -4.32
CA LEU A 155 9.57 -9.27 -4.33
C LEU A 155 9.70 -9.85 -5.74
N VAL A 156 9.06 -9.22 -6.73
CA VAL A 156 9.08 -9.72 -8.12
C VAL A 156 10.42 -9.46 -8.80
N GLY A 157 10.96 -8.24 -8.68
CA GLY A 157 12.12 -7.80 -9.46
C GLY A 157 13.48 -8.13 -8.85
N ILE A 158 13.55 -8.39 -7.54
CA ILE A 158 14.80 -8.65 -6.83
C ILE A 158 14.82 -10.05 -6.22
N LEU A 159 13.69 -10.46 -5.60
CA LEU A 159 13.61 -11.71 -4.85
C LEU A 159 12.99 -12.86 -5.64
N ASN A 160 12.69 -12.66 -6.92
CA ASN A 160 12.19 -13.65 -7.88
C ASN A 160 10.86 -14.31 -7.51
N TYR A 161 10.01 -13.62 -6.74
CA TYR A 161 8.67 -14.12 -6.41
C TYR A 161 7.71 -14.01 -7.59
N ASP A 162 6.82 -14.99 -7.71
CA ASP A 162 5.67 -14.88 -8.63
C ASP A 162 4.79 -13.66 -8.27
N LEU A 163 4.26 -12.97 -9.28
CA LEU A 163 3.48 -11.75 -9.08
C LEU A 163 2.27 -11.96 -8.17
N LYS A 164 1.57 -13.11 -8.28
CA LYS A 164 0.40 -13.39 -7.44
C LYS A 164 0.76 -13.59 -5.98
N LYS A 165 1.87 -14.30 -5.72
CA LYS A 165 2.42 -14.45 -4.38
C LYS A 165 2.89 -13.10 -3.83
N ALA A 166 3.64 -12.33 -4.63
CA ALA A 166 4.14 -11.01 -4.24
C ALA A 166 3.02 -10.04 -3.86
N VAL A 167 1.93 -9.98 -4.64
CA VAL A 167 0.74 -9.16 -4.35
C VAL A 167 0.09 -9.59 -3.02
N SER A 168 -0.04 -10.90 -2.77
CA SER A 168 -0.63 -11.40 -1.53
C SER A 168 0.25 -11.12 -0.31
N LEU A 169 1.57 -11.32 -0.42
CA LEU A 169 2.54 -11.00 0.63
C LEU A 169 2.61 -9.50 0.92
N SER A 170 2.55 -8.68 -0.13
CA SER A 170 2.55 -7.22 0.01
C SER A 170 1.31 -6.71 0.74
N LEU A 171 0.14 -7.27 0.44
CA LEU A 171 -1.09 -6.91 1.15
C LEU A 171 -1.03 -7.36 2.62
N PHE A 172 -0.43 -8.52 2.89
CA PHE A 172 -0.21 -9.01 4.25
C PHE A 172 0.79 -8.14 5.02
N PHE A 173 1.87 -7.70 4.38
CA PHE A 173 2.78 -6.69 4.93
C PHE A 173 2.03 -5.42 5.38
N VAL A 174 1.06 -4.95 4.56
CA VAL A 174 0.28 -3.75 4.90
C VAL A 174 -0.53 -3.93 6.17
N VAL A 175 -0.98 -5.15 6.52
CA VAL A 175 -1.68 -5.39 7.80
C VAL A 175 -0.82 -4.95 8.98
N PHE A 176 0.45 -5.39 9.00
CA PHE A 176 1.37 -5.06 10.09
C PHE A 176 1.79 -3.59 10.07
N SER A 177 2.20 -3.11 8.91
CA SER A 177 2.70 -1.73 8.78
C SER A 177 1.60 -0.70 9.00
N SER A 178 0.39 -0.89 8.47
CA SER A 178 -0.71 0.06 8.67
C SER A 178 -1.28 0.02 10.09
N THR A 179 -1.33 -1.13 10.74
CA THR A 179 -1.76 -1.22 12.15
C THR A 179 -0.78 -0.49 13.07
N SER A 180 0.52 -0.76 12.93
CA SER A 180 1.56 -0.06 13.69
C SER A 180 1.61 1.43 13.36
N GLY A 181 1.50 1.78 12.07
CA GLY A 181 1.45 3.17 11.63
C GLY A 181 0.22 3.93 12.12
N PHE A 182 -0.95 3.28 12.14
CA PHE A 182 -2.16 3.86 12.74
C PHE A 182 -1.94 4.21 14.21
N LEU A 183 -1.39 3.30 15.00
CA LEU A 183 -1.07 3.56 16.40
C LEU A 183 -0.08 4.72 16.55
N SER A 184 0.97 4.72 15.74
CA SER A 184 1.98 5.80 15.74
C SER A 184 1.40 7.16 15.34
N LEU A 185 0.56 7.23 14.31
CA LEU A 185 -0.11 8.47 13.90
C LEU A 185 -1.16 8.94 14.92
N ALA A 186 -1.85 8.00 15.57
CA ALA A 186 -2.84 8.29 16.62
C ALA A 186 -2.20 8.98 17.83
N THR A 187 -1.01 8.52 18.28
CA THR A 187 -0.26 9.16 19.39
C THR A 187 0.19 10.57 19.08
N HIS A 188 0.26 10.95 17.79
CA HIS A 188 0.63 12.29 17.34
C HIS A 188 -0.58 13.14 16.89
N ASN A 189 -1.83 12.70 17.18
CA ASN A 189 -3.07 13.40 16.80
C ASN A 189 -3.19 13.66 15.28
N LEU A 190 -2.69 12.75 14.45
CA LEU A 190 -2.70 12.85 12.99
C LEU A 190 -3.85 12.05 12.34
N ILE A 191 -4.78 11.48 13.12
CA ILE A 191 -5.89 10.68 12.64
C ILE A 191 -7.20 11.46 12.72
N ASP A 192 -7.84 11.67 11.58
CA ASP A 192 -9.27 11.99 11.53
C ASP A 192 -10.07 10.67 11.59
N TYR A 193 -10.48 10.29 12.80
CA TYR A 193 -11.18 9.03 13.04
C TYR A 193 -12.50 8.93 12.29
N LYS A 194 -13.28 10.01 12.24
CA LYS A 194 -14.59 10.01 11.59
C LYS A 194 -14.46 9.76 10.09
N LEU A 195 -13.57 10.48 9.45
CA LEU A 195 -13.34 10.36 8.02
C LEU A 195 -12.62 9.04 7.69
N GLY A 196 -11.59 8.67 8.47
CA GLY A 196 -10.82 7.45 8.28
C GLY A 196 -11.65 6.19 8.38
N PHE A 197 -12.40 5.99 9.45
CA PHE A 197 -13.27 4.83 9.61
C PHE A 197 -14.47 4.86 8.66
N GLY A 198 -15.01 6.05 8.36
CA GLY A 198 -16.07 6.21 7.37
C GLY A 198 -15.68 5.67 6.01
N ILE A 199 -14.50 6.06 5.48
CA ILE A 199 -13.96 5.56 4.21
C ILE A 199 -13.59 4.08 4.31
N ALA A 200 -13.00 3.66 5.43
CA ALA A 200 -12.53 2.30 5.63
C ALA A 200 -13.66 1.26 5.54
N ILE A 201 -14.83 1.53 6.12
CA ILE A 201 -15.99 0.64 6.07
C ILE A 201 -16.40 0.38 4.60
N PHE A 202 -16.53 1.43 3.80
CA PHE A 202 -16.89 1.28 2.39
C PHE A 202 -15.77 0.64 1.54
N SER A 203 -14.52 0.80 1.95
CA SER A 203 -13.39 0.17 1.27
C SER A 203 -13.39 -1.36 1.38
N VAL A 204 -14.01 -1.94 2.41
CA VAL A 204 -14.16 -3.40 2.53
C VAL A 204 -14.97 -3.97 1.36
N ILE A 205 -16.05 -3.29 0.97
CA ILE A 205 -16.88 -3.69 -0.18
C ILE A 205 -16.03 -3.66 -1.46
N GLY A 206 -15.31 -2.58 -1.68
CA GLY A 206 -14.41 -2.44 -2.82
C GLY A 206 -13.34 -3.53 -2.83
N THR A 207 -12.70 -3.81 -1.68
CA THR A 207 -11.65 -4.84 -1.55
C THR A 207 -12.17 -6.22 -1.91
N PHE A 208 -13.37 -6.57 -1.47
CA PHE A 208 -14.00 -7.85 -1.84
C PHE A 208 -14.18 -7.98 -3.36
N ILE A 209 -14.72 -6.96 -4.02
CA ILE A 209 -14.93 -6.94 -5.47
C ILE A 209 -13.56 -6.99 -6.19
N GLY A 210 -12.58 -6.21 -5.73
CA GLY A 210 -11.24 -6.16 -6.31
C GLY A 210 -10.52 -7.51 -6.28
N ILE A 211 -10.52 -8.20 -5.15
CA ILE A 211 -9.91 -9.53 -5.01
C ILE A 211 -10.63 -10.56 -5.89
N LYS A 212 -11.96 -10.52 -5.95
CA LYS A 212 -12.73 -11.43 -6.82
C LYS A 212 -12.35 -11.22 -8.29
N THR A 213 -12.25 -9.97 -8.73
CA THR A 213 -11.87 -9.62 -10.11
C THR A 213 -10.41 -9.98 -10.41
N TYR A 214 -9.49 -9.78 -9.45
CA TYR A 214 -8.08 -10.14 -9.62
C TYR A 214 -7.86 -11.59 -10.02
N HIS A 215 -8.64 -12.52 -9.45
CA HIS A 215 -8.49 -13.94 -9.73
C HIS A 215 -8.89 -14.35 -11.15
N THR A 216 -9.65 -13.52 -11.85
CA THR A 216 -10.12 -13.80 -13.23
C THR A 216 -9.16 -13.26 -14.30
N ILE A 217 -8.16 -12.44 -13.92
CA ILE A 217 -7.30 -11.75 -14.88
C ILE A 217 -5.95 -12.45 -15.08
N ASN A 218 -5.45 -12.40 -16.31
CA ASN A 218 -4.13 -12.91 -16.66
C ASN A 218 -3.02 -12.04 -16.01
N PRO A 219 -1.99 -12.63 -15.37
CA PRO A 219 -0.89 -11.90 -14.71
C PRO A 219 -0.18 -10.87 -15.59
N LYS A 220 -0.04 -11.14 -16.91
CA LYS A 220 0.59 -10.18 -17.84
C LYS A 220 -0.22 -8.90 -18.00
N ASN A 221 -1.54 -9.02 -18.12
CA ASN A 221 -2.44 -7.87 -18.22
C ASN A 221 -2.48 -7.10 -16.91
N HIS A 222 -2.49 -7.80 -15.78
CA HIS A 222 -2.46 -7.20 -14.46
C HIS A 222 -1.22 -6.31 -14.24
N LYS A 223 -0.03 -6.79 -14.61
CA LYS A 223 1.22 -6.01 -14.53
C LYS A 223 1.14 -4.72 -15.35
N LYS A 224 0.62 -4.82 -16.60
CA LYS A 224 0.48 -3.66 -17.50
C LYS A 224 -0.51 -2.64 -16.95
N GLN A 225 -1.66 -3.10 -16.42
CA GLN A 225 -2.66 -2.23 -15.81
C GLN A 225 -2.10 -1.51 -14.58
N LEU A 226 -1.39 -2.24 -13.70
CA LEU A 226 -0.79 -1.67 -12.50
C LEU A 226 0.23 -0.58 -12.84
N LEU A 227 1.07 -0.79 -13.85
CA LEU A 227 2.02 0.22 -14.32
C LEU A 227 1.32 1.48 -14.85
N TRP A 228 0.26 1.34 -15.65
CA TRP A 228 -0.54 2.46 -16.12
C TRP A 228 -1.15 3.27 -14.98
N TRP A 229 -1.66 2.58 -13.95
CA TRP A 229 -2.21 3.23 -12.76
C TRP A 229 -1.15 4.00 -11.97
N TYR A 230 0.04 3.47 -11.80
CA TYR A 230 1.12 4.20 -11.14
C TYR A 230 1.52 5.46 -11.91
N ILE A 231 1.61 5.38 -13.23
CA ILE A 231 1.91 6.54 -14.08
C ILE A 231 0.81 7.59 -13.95
N LEU A 232 -0.46 7.20 -14.05
CA LEU A 232 -1.60 8.11 -13.91
C LEU A 232 -1.58 8.81 -12.55
N ILE A 233 -1.43 8.05 -11.46
CA ILE A 233 -1.41 8.60 -10.10
C ILE A 233 -0.21 9.52 -9.90
N PHE A 234 0.95 9.17 -10.46
CA PHE A 234 2.15 10.01 -10.40
C PHE A 234 1.89 11.39 -11.00
N PHE A 235 1.36 11.47 -12.22
CA PHE A 235 1.08 12.75 -12.86
C PHE A 235 -0.02 13.54 -12.14
N LEU A 236 -1.11 12.89 -11.73
CA LEU A 236 -2.16 13.54 -10.97
C LEU A 236 -1.63 14.13 -9.65
N THR A 237 -0.81 13.35 -8.93
CA THR A 237 -0.25 13.81 -7.65
C THR A 237 0.80 14.89 -7.85
N ALA A 238 1.67 14.77 -8.87
CA ALA A 238 2.67 15.78 -9.19
C ALA A 238 2.01 17.13 -9.50
N PHE A 239 0.95 17.14 -10.32
CA PHE A 239 0.20 18.36 -10.63
C PHE A 239 -0.44 19.05 -9.41
N LYS A 240 -0.79 18.26 -8.37
CA LYS A 240 -1.41 18.81 -7.15
C LYS A 240 -0.38 19.28 -6.12
N ILE A 241 0.83 18.72 -6.10
CA ILE A 241 1.89 19.01 -5.11
C ILE A 241 2.83 20.12 -5.60
N LEU A 242 3.12 20.18 -6.90
CA LEU A 242 3.96 21.20 -7.55
C LEU A 242 3.19 22.46 -7.85
#